data_1b0637c135cf57d6ed0cd6c1ae64f0dc
#
_entry.id   1b0637c135cf57d6ed0cd6c1ae64f0dc
#
_cell.length_a   1.000
_cell.length_b   1.000
_cell.length_c   1.000
_cell.angle_alpha   90.00
_cell.angle_beta   90.00
_cell.angle_gamma   90.00
#
_symmetry.space_group_name_H-M   'P 1'
#
loop_
_entity.id
_entity.type
_entity.pdbx_description
1 polymer ?
#
loop_
_entity_poly.entity_id
_entity_poly.type
_entity_poly.pdbx_seq_one_letter_code
_entity_poly.pdbx_strand_id
1 'polypeptide(L)'
;FSQGRFKGCGFVHLKSIHFWGWLDHCADDVKGNFEVFPGDIRDPHGIKEAMKGCDAVLHLAALIAIPFSYKSPDTYVDTNIKGTLNVLQAARELGVKRVVHTSTSEVYGTAQFVPITEEHPLQGQSPYSATKIAADQLAYSFYSSFDLPVVTLRPFNTYGPRQSARAVIPTIVTQIANGLRTIKLGATTPTRDFSYVQDTVSAFIAAINSDAASGKVINLGSNFEISIGDTARLIAETMNTEIEIVTDVVRMRPENSEVE
;
A
#
# COMPACT_ATOMS: atom_id res chain seq x y z
N PHE A 1 -6.62 13.48 -9.78
CA PHE A 1 -5.98 14.78 -10.08
C PHE A 1 -6.33 15.28 -11.48
N SER A 2 -6.46 14.40 -12.50
CA SER A 2 -6.75 14.79 -13.90
C SER A 2 -8.11 15.49 -14.16
N GLN A 3 -8.97 15.63 -13.16
CA GLN A 3 -10.28 16.31 -13.30
C GLN A 3 -10.34 17.72 -12.71
N GLY A 4 -9.20 18.37 -12.45
CA GLY A 4 -9.13 19.79 -12.04
C GLY A 4 -9.70 20.13 -10.67
N ARG A 5 -10.08 19.14 -9.85
CA ARG A 5 -10.73 19.35 -8.54
C ARG A 5 -9.76 19.53 -7.38
N PHE A 6 -8.50 19.11 -7.53
CA PHE A 6 -7.54 19.11 -6.43
C PHE A 6 -6.20 19.73 -6.86
N LYS A 7 -5.64 20.57 -6.01
CA LYS A 7 -4.21 20.88 -6.02
C LYS A 7 -3.52 19.94 -5.04
N GLY A 8 -2.37 19.40 -5.38
CA GLY A 8 -1.67 18.41 -4.57
C GLY A 8 -0.29 18.84 -4.15
N CYS A 9 0.15 18.39 -2.97
CA CYS A 9 1.54 18.38 -2.57
C CYS A 9 1.98 16.92 -2.47
N GLY A 10 2.99 16.52 -3.25
CA GLY A 10 3.58 15.19 -3.21
C GLY A 10 4.78 15.18 -2.26
N PHE A 11 4.63 14.62 -1.05
CA PHE A 11 5.75 14.39 -0.16
C PHE A 11 6.52 13.14 -0.60
N VAL A 12 7.78 13.31 -0.98
CA VAL A 12 8.60 12.26 -1.59
C VAL A 12 9.86 12.04 -0.77
N HIS A 13 10.17 10.76 -0.49
CA HIS A 13 11.41 10.41 0.20
C HIS A 13 12.62 10.81 -0.64
N LEU A 14 13.48 11.64 -0.06
CA LEU A 14 14.69 12.14 -0.70
C LEU A 14 15.71 11.00 -0.90
N LYS A 15 15.72 10.39 -2.07
CA LYS A 15 16.72 9.35 -2.44
C LYS A 15 17.89 9.90 -3.24
N SER A 16 17.64 10.94 -4.04
CA SER A 16 18.66 11.67 -4.82
C SER A 16 18.11 13.02 -5.22
N ILE A 17 18.97 14.00 -5.38
CA ILE A 17 18.66 15.32 -5.92
C ILE A 17 18.26 15.13 -7.39
N HIS A 18 17.06 15.58 -7.78
CA HIS A 18 16.51 15.56 -9.14
C HIS A 18 15.84 14.27 -9.64
N PHE A 19 15.46 13.30 -8.78
CA PHE A 19 14.69 12.15 -9.24
C PHE A 19 13.50 11.88 -8.31
N TRP A 20 12.28 12.09 -8.83
CA TRP A 20 11.02 11.93 -8.11
C TRP A 20 10.31 10.59 -8.40
N GLY A 21 11.05 9.63 -8.97
CA GLY A 21 10.51 8.35 -9.35
C GLY A 21 9.49 8.45 -10.49
N TRP A 22 8.35 7.79 -10.33
CA TRP A 22 7.32 7.80 -11.36
C TRP A 22 6.63 9.15 -11.56
N LEU A 23 6.76 10.10 -10.63
CA LEU A 23 6.24 11.45 -10.80
C LEU A 23 6.93 12.20 -11.96
N ASP A 24 8.20 11.89 -12.23
CA ASP A 24 8.93 12.47 -13.38
C ASP A 24 8.34 12.07 -14.74
N HIS A 25 7.58 10.97 -14.76
CA HIS A 25 6.94 10.41 -15.94
C HIS A 25 5.42 10.69 -16.01
N CYS A 26 4.91 11.59 -15.17
CA CYS A 26 3.54 12.05 -15.29
C CYS A 26 3.35 12.95 -16.52
N ALA A 27 2.13 12.99 -17.05
CA ALA A 27 1.77 13.94 -18.10
C ALA A 27 1.92 15.39 -17.60
N ASP A 28 2.24 16.33 -18.49
CA ASP A 28 2.57 17.70 -18.09
C ASP A 28 1.39 18.45 -17.45
N ASP A 29 0.18 18.14 -17.87
CA ASP A 29 -1.06 18.65 -17.25
C ASP A 29 -1.22 18.19 -15.79
N VAL A 30 -0.74 17.00 -15.48
CA VAL A 30 -0.72 16.48 -14.10
C VAL A 30 0.40 17.15 -13.30
N LYS A 31 1.62 17.29 -13.87
CA LYS A 31 2.75 17.92 -13.20
C LYS A 31 2.47 19.37 -12.78
N GLY A 32 1.70 20.12 -13.58
CA GLY A 32 1.32 21.49 -13.27
C GLY A 32 0.35 21.64 -12.09
N ASN A 33 -0.22 20.53 -11.59
CA ASN A 33 -1.23 20.54 -10.55
C ASN A 33 -0.73 20.06 -9.18
N PHE A 34 0.54 19.72 -9.04
CA PHE A 34 1.12 19.37 -7.76
C PHE A 34 2.53 19.93 -7.57
N GLU A 35 2.85 20.23 -6.33
CA GLU A 35 4.21 20.54 -5.89
C GLU A 35 4.86 19.29 -5.30
N VAL A 36 6.17 19.14 -5.45
CA VAL A 36 6.93 18.05 -4.83
C VAL A 36 7.72 18.58 -3.66
N PHE A 37 7.46 18.02 -2.49
CA PHE A 37 8.19 18.35 -1.27
C PHE A 37 9.11 17.17 -0.90
N PRO A 38 10.44 17.32 -1.02
CA PRO A 38 11.38 16.26 -0.65
C PRO A 38 11.55 16.20 0.87
N GLY A 39 11.47 15.00 1.44
CA GLY A 39 11.64 14.85 2.88
C GLY A 39 11.72 13.40 3.33
N ASP A 40 11.71 13.21 4.64
CA ASP A 40 11.65 11.91 5.29
C ASP A 40 10.43 11.88 6.22
N ILE A 41 9.60 10.84 6.11
CA ILE A 41 8.40 10.69 6.94
C ILE A 41 8.73 10.62 8.44
N ARG A 42 9.98 10.32 8.80
CA ARG A 42 10.48 10.30 10.18
C ARG A 42 10.80 11.69 10.73
N ASP A 43 10.86 12.71 9.87
CA ASP A 43 11.06 14.10 10.27
C ASP A 43 9.72 14.81 10.51
N PRO A 44 9.34 15.07 11.78
CA PRO A 44 8.07 15.73 12.10
C PRO A 44 8.00 17.17 11.58
N HIS A 45 9.14 17.88 11.47
CA HIS A 45 9.16 19.26 11.00
C HIS A 45 8.91 19.32 9.50
N GLY A 46 9.60 18.49 8.70
CA GLY A 46 9.40 18.41 7.26
C GLY A 46 7.97 18.01 6.90
N ILE A 47 7.37 17.06 7.63
CA ILE A 47 5.98 16.67 7.46
C ILE A 47 5.03 17.82 7.71
N LYS A 48 5.21 18.54 8.82
CA LYS A 48 4.35 19.67 9.16
C LYS A 48 4.43 20.77 8.12
N GLU A 49 5.63 21.09 7.63
CA GLU A 49 5.81 22.09 6.56
C GLU A 49 5.10 21.67 5.27
N ALA A 50 5.28 20.44 4.83
CA ALA A 50 4.65 19.90 3.62
C ALA A 50 3.12 19.86 3.69
N MET A 51 2.56 19.73 4.89
CA MET A 51 1.11 19.65 5.11
C MET A 51 0.43 21.01 5.32
N LYS A 52 1.17 22.11 5.39
CA LYS A 52 0.59 23.47 5.54
C LYS A 52 -0.37 23.78 4.39
N GLY A 53 -1.58 24.19 4.73
CA GLY A 53 -2.61 24.56 3.76
C GLY A 53 -3.28 23.36 3.06
N CYS A 54 -2.98 22.14 3.45
CA CYS A 54 -3.68 20.96 2.95
C CYS A 54 -5.00 20.74 3.67
N ASP A 55 -6.08 20.53 2.92
CA ASP A 55 -7.39 20.16 3.46
C ASP A 55 -7.46 18.65 3.78
N ALA A 56 -6.77 17.82 3.00
CA ALA A 56 -6.78 16.39 3.15
C ALA A 56 -5.38 15.79 2.97
N VAL A 57 -5.12 14.67 3.62
CA VAL A 57 -3.87 13.93 3.54
C VAL A 57 -4.13 12.48 3.15
N LEU A 58 -3.48 12.02 2.08
CA LEU A 58 -3.38 10.62 1.73
C LEU A 58 -2.04 10.09 2.26
N HIS A 59 -2.06 9.37 3.36
CA HIS A 59 -0.86 8.82 3.97
C HIS A 59 -0.51 7.45 3.35
N LEU A 60 0.30 7.49 2.28
CA LEU A 60 0.75 6.31 1.53
C LEU A 60 2.18 5.89 1.92
N ALA A 61 2.91 6.74 2.64
CA ALA A 61 4.31 6.50 2.95
C ALA A 61 4.49 5.34 3.93
N ALA A 62 5.15 4.28 3.49
CA ALA A 62 5.47 3.12 4.31
C ALA A 62 6.63 2.31 3.70
N LEU A 63 7.31 1.53 4.52
CA LEU A 63 8.08 0.38 4.07
C LEU A 63 7.15 -0.84 4.00
N ILE A 64 7.11 -1.51 2.84
CA ILE A 64 6.12 -2.55 2.55
C ILE A 64 6.73 -3.93 2.22
N ALA A 65 8.03 -4.03 1.99
CA ALA A 65 8.68 -5.27 1.57
C ALA A 65 8.81 -6.26 2.74
N ILE A 66 7.88 -7.20 2.87
CA ILE A 66 7.87 -8.20 3.96
C ILE A 66 9.24 -8.88 4.16
N PRO A 67 9.94 -9.39 3.11
CA PRO A 67 11.24 -10.04 3.31
C PRO A 67 12.31 -9.10 3.90
N PHE A 68 12.23 -7.80 3.63
CA PHE A 68 13.14 -6.83 4.21
C PHE A 68 12.81 -6.52 5.67
N SER A 69 11.54 -6.63 6.08
CA SER A 69 11.12 -6.40 7.46
C SER A 69 11.77 -7.37 8.46
N TYR A 70 12.10 -8.58 8.03
CA TYR A 70 12.83 -9.56 8.86
C TYR A 70 14.30 -9.17 9.07
N LYS A 71 14.87 -8.39 8.15
CA LYS A 71 16.28 -7.98 8.22
C LYS A 71 16.49 -6.66 8.95
N SER A 72 15.51 -5.79 8.91
CA SER A 72 15.60 -4.43 9.45
C SER A 72 14.29 -3.99 10.11
N PRO A 73 13.83 -4.69 11.17
CA PRO A 73 12.54 -4.37 11.82
C PRO A 73 12.49 -2.96 12.40
N ASP A 74 13.59 -2.45 12.95
CA ASP A 74 13.67 -1.09 13.50
C ASP A 74 13.32 -0.02 12.48
N THR A 75 13.80 -0.18 11.23
CA THR A 75 13.49 0.76 10.15
C THR A 75 11.99 0.78 9.84
N TYR A 76 11.31 -0.37 10.00
CA TYR A 76 9.86 -0.46 9.85
C TYR A 76 9.12 0.23 10.98
N VAL A 77 9.59 0.10 12.21
CA VAL A 77 9.03 0.82 13.37
C VAL A 77 9.17 2.33 13.16
N ASP A 78 10.36 2.80 12.83
CA ASP A 78 10.62 4.23 12.61
C ASP A 78 9.81 4.79 11.45
N THR A 79 9.70 4.07 10.34
CA THR A 79 8.99 4.56 9.15
C THR A 79 7.48 4.41 9.29
N ASN A 80 7.00 3.22 9.64
CA ASN A 80 5.57 2.92 9.58
C ASN A 80 4.82 3.39 10.83
N ILE A 81 5.42 3.29 12.02
CA ILE A 81 4.76 3.69 13.27
C ILE A 81 5.05 5.16 13.55
N LYS A 82 6.31 5.54 13.70
CA LYS A 82 6.71 6.92 13.98
C LYS A 82 6.32 7.88 12.85
N GLY A 83 6.53 7.47 11.58
CA GLY A 83 6.10 8.25 10.44
C GLY A 83 4.60 8.50 10.44
N THR A 84 3.78 7.48 10.74
CA THR A 84 2.33 7.66 10.88
C THR A 84 1.99 8.61 12.05
N LEU A 85 2.64 8.47 13.19
CA LEU A 85 2.47 9.39 14.32
C LEU A 85 2.76 10.84 13.92
N ASN A 86 3.85 11.08 13.19
CA ASN A 86 4.21 12.43 12.72
C ASN A 86 3.12 13.05 11.83
N VAL A 87 2.56 12.25 10.90
CA VAL A 87 1.45 12.69 10.03
C VAL A 87 0.21 13.02 10.85
N LEU A 88 -0.17 12.15 11.80
CA LEU A 88 -1.36 12.34 12.62
C LEU A 88 -1.24 13.59 13.53
N GLN A 89 -0.07 13.79 14.14
CA GLN A 89 0.20 14.99 14.95
C GLN A 89 0.15 16.24 14.12
N ALA A 90 0.82 16.28 12.97
CA ALA A 90 0.80 17.41 12.05
C ALA A 90 -0.62 17.71 11.55
N ALA A 91 -1.39 16.67 11.18
CA ALA A 91 -2.77 16.81 10.75
C ALA A 91 -3.65 17.44 11.83
N ARG A 92 -3.51 17.00 13.09
CA ARG A 92 -4.23 17.56 14.23
C ARG A 92 -3.86 19.02 14.47
N GLU A 93 -2.57 19.35 14.50
CA GLU A 93 -2.08 20.70 14.76
C GLU A 93 -2.46 21.70 13.67
N LEU A 94 -2.55 21.25 12.42
CA LEU A 94 -2.90 22.06 11.26
C LEU A 94 -4.41 22.09 10.98
N GLY A 95 -5.22 21.32 11.70
CA GLY A 95 -6.66 21.26 11.50
C GLY A 95 -7.05 20.63 10.15
N VAL A 96 -6.32 19.63 9.70
CA VAL A 96 -6.61 18.89 8.46
C VAL A 96 -7.99 18.25 8.53
N LYS A 97 -8.81 18.45 7.51
CA LYS A 97 -10.22 18.03 7.48
C LYS A 97 -10.40 16.53 7.22
N ARG A 98 -9.39 15.86 6.65
CA ARG A 98 -9.44 14.42 6.35
C ARG A 98 -8.05 13.82 6.27
N VAL A 99 -7.84 12.72 6.98
CA VAL A 99 -6.67 11.86 6.82
C VAL A 99 -7.14 10.49 6.32
N VAL A 100 -6.61 10.05 5.19
CA VAL A 100 -6.79 8.68 4.69
C VAL A 100 -5.53 7.90 4.98
N HIS A 101 -5.57 7.06 6.01
CA HIS A 101 -4.46 6.18 6.38
C HIS A 101 -4.49 4.91 5.55
N THR A 102 -3.39 4.61 4.88
CA THR A 102 -3.24 3.37 4.11
C THR A 102 -2.70 2.26 5.00
N SER A 103 -3.51 1.26 5.25
CA SER A 103 -3.15 0.01 5.89
C SER A 103 -2.93 -1.11 4.86
N THR A 104 -3.27 -2.34 5.17
CA THR A 104 -3.09 -3.53 4.32
C THR A 104 -3.95 -4.68 4.84
N SER A 105 -4.33 -5.62 3.97
CA SER A 105 -4.94 -6.90 4.38
C SER A 105 -3.98 -7.80 5.17
N GLU A 106 -2.67 -7.61 5.06
CA GLU A 106 -1.65 -8.37 5.80
C GLU A 106 -1.77 -8.21 7.34
N VAL A 107 -2.55 -7.25 7.83
CA VAL A 107 -2.84 -7.09 9.26
C VAL A 107 -3.70 -8.22 9.82
N TYR A 108 -4.42 -8.95 8.98
CA TYR A 108 -5.27 -10.06 9.37
C TYR A 108 -4.51 -11.38 9.55
N GLY A 109 -3.32 -11.50 8.95
CA GLY A 109 -2.59 -12.75 8.92
C GLY A 109 -3.33 -13.83 8.11
N THR A 110 -3.11 -15.09 8.46
CA THR A 110 -3.83 -16.22 7.85
C THR A 110 -5.32 -16.13 8.17
N ALA A 111 -6.15 -16.28 7.14
CA ALA A 111 -7.59 -16.18 7.27
C ALA A 111 -8.14 -17.24 8.23
N GLN A 112 -8.90 -16.81 9.24
CA GLN A 112 -9.62 -17.70 10.15
C GLN A 112 -11.03 -18.01 9.62
N PHE A 113 -11.56 -17.13 8.78
CA PHE A 113 -12.81 -17.30 8.05
C PHE A 113 -12.77 -16.43 6.78
N VAL A 114 -13.55 -16.82 5.80
CA VAL A 114 -13.72 -16.09 4.53
C VAL A 114 -15.21 -15.85 4.28
N PRO A 115 -15.60 -14.69 3.71
CA PRO A 115 -14.74 -13.58 3.32
C PRO A 115 -14.11 -12.87 4.53
N ILE A 116 -12.91 -12.31 4.36
CA ILE A 116 -12.26 -11.50 5.40
C ILE A 116 -12.97 -10.15 5.50
N THR A 117 -13.65 -9.94 6.62
CA THR A 117 -14.30 -8.65 6.95
C THR A 117 -13.42 -7.79 7.84
N GLU A 118 -13.82 -6.54 8.08
CA GLU A 118 -13.09 -5.62 8.98
C GLU A 118 -13.12 -6.07 10.44
N GLU A 119 -14.04 -6.97 10.81
CA GLU A 119 -14.13 -7.60 12.14
C GLU A 119 -13.17 -8.77 12.32
N HIS A 120 -12.48 -9.20 11.26
CA HIS A 120 -11.51 -10.28 11.36
C HIS A 120 -10.40 -9.92 12.35
N PRO A 121 -9.96 -10.84 13.21
CA PRO A 121 -8.90 -10.60 14.18
C PRO A 121 -7.62 -10.13 13.52
N LEU A 122 -6.94 -9.16 14.16
CA LEU A 122 -5.64 -8.68 13.71
C LEU A 122 -4.53 -9.61 14.19
N GLN A 123 -3.72 -10.12 13.27
CA GLN A 123 -2.65 -11.05 13.56
C GLN A 123 -1.39 -10.72 12.75
N GLY A 124 -0.48 -10.00 13.36
CA GLY A 124 0.77 -9.58 12.72
C GLY A 124 1.79 -10.71 12.62
N GLN A 125 1.79 -11.44 11.49
CA GLN A 125 2.68 -12.58 11.24
C GLN A 125 4.06 -12.18 10.67
N SER A 126 4.32 -10.88 10.51
CA SER A 126 5.61 -10.33 10.11
C SER A 126 5.87 -9.00 10.83
N PRO A 127 7.14 -8.55 10.96
CA PRO A 127 7.42 -7.20 11.48
C PRO A 127 6.70 -6.10 10.69
N TYR A 128 6.56 -6.26 9.36
CA TYR A 128 5.77 -5.35 8.53
C TYR A 128 4.33 -5.27 9.00
N SER A 129 3.61 -6.40 9.04
CA SER A 129 2.20 -6.41 9.44
C SER A 129 1.99 -5.92 10.88
N ALA A 130 2.90 -6.27 11.80
CA ALA A 130 2.86 -5.76 13.17
C ALA A 130 2.97 -4.22 13.22
N THR A 131 3.86 -3.62 12.41
CA THR A 131 3.96 -2.14 12.33
C THR A 131 2.74 -1.50 11.69
N LYS A 132 2.07 -2.17 10.76
CA LYS A 132 0.82 -1.68 10.15
C LYS A 132 -0.35 -1.75 11.14
N ILE A 133 -0.45 -2.81 11.94
CA ILE A 133 -1.42 -2.91 13.04
C ILE A 133 -1.21 -1.76 14.03
N ALA A 134 0.02 -1.50 14.44
CA ALA A 134 0.33 -0.40 15.35
C ALA A 134 -0.05 0.96 14.76
N ALA A 135 0.22 1.20 13.47
CA ALA A 135 -0.16 2.41 12.76
C ALA A 135 -1.70 2.57 12.67
N ASP A 136 -2.45 1.48 12.43
CA ASP A 136 -3.91 1.47 12.44
C ASP A 136 -4.46 1.88 13.81
N GLN A 137 -3.88 1.35 14.89
CA GLN A 137 -4.29 1.68 16.26
C GLN A 137 -3.97 3.14 16.62
N LEU A 138 -2.85 3.69 16.15
CA LEU A 138 -2.57 5.12 16.27
C LEU A 138 -3.60 5.96 15.53
N ALA A 139 -3.92 5.62 14.28
CA ALA A 139 -4.93 6.30 13.48
C ALA A 139 -6.30 6.31 14.19
N TYR A 140 -6.74 5.16 14.69
CA TYR A 140 -7.97 5.05 15.47
C TYR A 140 -7.92 5.87 16.77
N SER A 141 -6.81 5.85 17.50
CA SER A 141 -6.68 6.60 18.76
C SER A 141 -6.76 8.12 18.54
N PHE A 142 -6.22 8.64 17.42
CA PHE A 142 -6.33 10.06 17.09
C PHE A 142 -7.75 10.46 16.72
N TYR A 143 -8.50 9.60 16.04
CA TYR A 143 -9.93 9.80 15.83
C TYR A 143 -10.69 9.82 17.16
N SER A 144 -10.48 8.79 17.99
CA SER A 144 -11.25 8.56 19.23
C SER A 144 -10.94 9.59 20.32
N SER A 145 -9.69 10.06 20.43
CA SER A 145 -9.24 10.93 21.52
C SER A 145 -9.18 12.40 21.16
N PHE A 146 -9.07 12.72 19.86
CA PHE A 146 -8.83 14.09 19.40
C PHE A 146 -9.79 14.52 18.29
N ASP A 147 -10.79 13.72 17.97
CA ASP A 147 -11.76 13.97 16.89
C ASP A 147 -11.12 14.24 15.52
N LEU A 148 -9.87 13.76 15.30
CA LEU A 148 -9.22 13.88 14.01
C LEU A 148 -9.94 13.02 12.98
N PRO A 149 -10.47 13.57 11.86
CA PRO A 149 -11.25 12.81 10.88
C PRO A 149 -10.35 11.85 10.08
N VAL A 150 -10.01 10.70 10.66
CA VAL A 150 -9.19 9.65 10.02
C VAL A 150 -10.10 8.54 9.48
N VAL A 151 -9.77 8.03 8.30
CA VAL A 151 -10.29 6.76 7.76
C VAL A 151 -9.12 5.85 7.46
N THR A 152 -9.22 4.58 7.85
CA THR A 152 -8.21 3.56 7.56
C THR A 152 -8.68 2.69 6.40
N LEU A 153 -7.92 2.66 5.32
CA LEU A 153 -8.17 1.78 4.18
C LEU A 153 -7.21 0.59 4.22
N ARG A 154 -7.74 -0.62 4.08
CA ARG A 154 -6.98 -1.88 4.01
C ARG A 154 -7.09 -2.48 2.61
N PRO A 155 -6.26 -2.01 1.65
CA PRO A 155 -6.23 -2.63 0.34
C PRO A 155 -5.73 -4.06 0.43
N PHE A 156 -6.36 -4.95 -0.35
CA PHE A 156 -5.82 -6.25 -0.66
C PHE A 156 -4.70 -6.10 -1.69
N ASN A 157 -4.44 -7.08 -2.54
CA ASN A 157 -3.27 -7.03 -3.42
C ASN A 157 -3.52 -6.10 -4.61
N THR A 158 -3.21 -4.82 -4.46
CA THR A 158 -3.31 -3.86 -5.57
C THR A 158 -2.29 -4.17 -6.65
N TYR A 159 -2.73 -4.22 -7.92
CA TYR A 159 -1.87 -4.40 -9.07
C TYR A 159 -2.14 -3.34 -10.15
N GLY A 160 -1.18 -3.17 -11.06
CA GLY A 160 -1.34 -2.24 -12.18
C GLY A 160 -0.01 -1.76 -12.76
N PRO A 161 -0.07 -0.85 -13.74
CA PRO A 161 1.11 -0.25 -14.33
C PRO A 161 2.02 0.38 -13.27
N ARG A 162 3.33 0.27 -13.47
CA ARG A 162 4.38 0.83 -12.60
C ARG A 162 4.51 0.14 -11.23
N GLN A 163 3.83 -0.99 -11.02
CA GLN A 163 4.05 -1.81 -9.84
C GLN A 163 5.50 -2.30 -9.78
N SER A 164 6.03 -2.46 -8.56
CA SER A 164 7.38 -2.98 -8.34
C SER A 164 7.59 -4.33 -9.02
N ALA A 165 8.69 -4.49 -9.76
CA ALA A 165 9.07 -5.76 -10.40
C ALA A 165 9.27 -6.94 -9.41
N ARG A 166 9.25 -6.68 -8.10
CA ARG A 166 9.31 -7.70 -7.05
C ARG A 166 7.95 -8.30 -6.73
N ALA A 167 6.85 -7.64 -7.10
CA ALA A 167 5.51 -8.16 -6.91
C ALA A 167 5.23 -9.31 -7.89
N VAL A 168 4.31 -10.21 -7.52
CA VAL A 168 4.10 -11.48 -8.24
C VAL A 168 3.68 -11.27 -9.69
N ILE A 169 2.69 -10.42 -9.96
CA ILE A 169 2.22 -10.14 -11.32
C ILE A 169 3.32 -9.58 -12.22
N PRO A 170 4.01 -8.46 -11.86
CA PRO A 170 5.15 -7.99 -12.65
C PRO A 170 6.29 -9.01 -12.80
N THR A 171 6.55 -9.82 -11.78
CA THR A 171 7.55 -10.90 -11.84
C THR A 171 7.20 -11.90 -12.94
N ILE A 172 5.95 -12.33 -13.05
CA ILE A 172 5.50 -13.28 -14.07
C ILE A 172 5.56 -12.63 -15.45
N VAL A 173 4.92 -11.46 -15.60
CA VAL A 173 4.88 -10.72 -16.87
C VAL A 173 6.30 -10.46 -17.41
N THR A 174 7.23 -10.01 -16.56
CA THR A 174 8.60 -9.72 -16.98
C THR A 174 9.35 -10.98 -17.42
N GLN A 175 9.19 -12.09 -16.73
CA GLN A 175 9.82 -13.34 -17.14
C GLN A 175 9.31 -13.79 -18.51
N ILE A 176 8.00 -13.78 -18.74
CA ILE A 176 7.37 -14.14 -20.02
C ILE A 176 7.82 -13.18 -21.13
N ALA A 177 7.79 -11.86 -20.89
CA ALA A 177 8.18 -10.85 -21.85
C ALA A 177 9.67 -10.95 -22.26
N ASN A 178 10.53 -11.43 -21.35
CA ASN A 178 11.93 -11.74 -21.64
C ASN A 178 12.15 -13.10 -22.35
N GLY A 179 11.07 -13.73 -22.80
CA GLY A 179 11.15 -14.98 -23.57
C GLY A 179 11.29 -16.25 -22.73
N LEU A 180 11.23 -16.15 -21.39
CA LEU A 180 11.28 -17.34 -20.55
C LEU A 180 9.96 -18.12 -20.65
N ARG A 181 10.06 -19.44 -20.63
CA ARG A 181 8.92 -20.36 -20.62
C ARG A 181 8.86 -21.17 -19.32
N THR A 182 9.96 -21.23 -18.59
CA THR A 182 10.03 -21.79 -17.24
C THR A 182 10.02 -20.62 -16.25
N ILE A 183 8.88 -20.43 -15.57
CA ILE A 183 8.63 -19.29 -14.68
C ILE A 183 8.96 -19.68 -13.25
N LYS A 184 9.86 -18.93 -12.63
CA LYS A 184 10.32 -19.14 -11.25
C LYS A 184 9.44 -18.37 -10.27
N LEU A 185 8.70 -19.08 -9.41
CA LEU A 185 7.83 -18.52 -8.37
C LEU A 185 8.15 -19.14 -7.02
N GLY A 186 7.69 -18.50 -5.93
CA GLY A 186 7.64 -19.10 -4.60
C GLY A 186 6.49 -20.11 -4.50
N ALA A 187 5.76 -20.12 -3.36
CA ALA A 187 4.56 -20.93 -3.22
C ALA A 187 3.49 -20.53 -4.25
N THR A 188 2.86 -21.53 -4.86
CA THR A 188 1.85 -21.33 -5.91
C THR A 188 0.43 -21.60 -5.45
N THR A 189 0.28 -22.26 -4.30
CA THR A 189 -1.02 -22.59 -3.68
C THR A 189 -1.71 -21.43 -2.99
N PRO A 190 -1.00 -20.48 -2.32
CA PRO A 190 -1.68 -19.37 -1.66
C PRO A 190 -2.54 -18.58 -2.63
N THR A 191 -3.72 -18.20 -2.16
CA THR A 191 -4.68 -17.40 -2.90
C THR A 191 -4.57 -15.93 -2.55
N ARG A 192 -5.01 -15.08 -3.45
CA ARG A 192 -5.01 -13.62 -3.27
C ARG A 192 -6.23 -13.00 -3.93
N ASP A 193 -6.73 -11.95 -3.31
CA ASP A 193 -7.65 -11.01 -3.95
C ASP A 193 -6.81 -9.90 -4.60
N PHE A 194 -6.90 -9.76 -5.92
CA PHE A 194 -6.19 -8.74 -6.68
C PHE A 194 -7.13 -7.62 -7.10
N SER A 195 -6.85 -6.40 -6.66
CA SER A 195 -7.61 -5.20 -7.04
C SER A 195 -6.81 -4.34 -8.01
N TYR A 196 -7.44 -3.94 -9.12
CA TYR A 196 -6.77 -3.06 -10.07
C TYR A 196 -6.54 -1.67 -9.46
N VAL A 197 -5.39 -1.08 -9.76
CA VAL A 197 -4.96 0.20 -9.14
C VAL A 197 -5.97 1.33 -9.32
N GLN A 198 -6.72 1.36 -10.42
CA GLN A 198 -7.74 2.39 -10.65
C GLN A 198 -8.91 2.29 -9.66
N ASP A 199 -9.30 1.07 -9.29
CA ASP A 199 -10.36 0.83 -8.30
C ASP A 199 -9.87 1.24 -6.91
N THR A 200 -8.63 0.89 -6.57
CA THR A 200 -7.99 1.36 -5.34
C THR A 200 -7.96 2.89 -5.27
N VAL A 201 -7.52 3.56 -6.33
CA VAL A 201 -7.51 5.05 -6.41
C VAL A 201 -8.92 5.62 -6.24
N SER A 202 -9.92 5.02 -6.88
CA SER A 202 -11.32 5.45 -6.77
C SER A 202 -11.83 5.37 -5.32
N ALA A 203 -11.45 4.30 -4.59
CA ALA A 203 -11.79 4.14 -3.18
C ALA A 203 -11.11 5.19 -2.30
N PHE A 204 -9.84 5.54 -2.56
CA PHE A 204 -9.16 6.63 -1.85
C PHE A 204 -9.86 7.97 -2.07
N ILE A 205 -10.28 8.28 -3.29
CA ILE A 205 -11.02 9.51 -3.61
C ILE A 205 -12.40 9.51 -2.92
N ALA A 206 -13.10 8.38 -2.91
CA ALA A 206 -14.36 8.24 -2.19
C ALA A 206 -14.20 8.47 -0.68
N ALA A 207 -13.12 7.95 -0.08
CA ALA A 207 -12.82 8.12 1.35
C ALA A 207 -12.51 9.57 1.73
N ILE A 208 -11.86 10.34 0.85
CA ILE A 208 -11.66 11.78 1.06
C ILE A 208 -13.01 12.51 1.15
N ASN A 209 -13.95 12.16 0.28
CA ASN A 209 -15.22 12.89 0.09
C ASN A 209 -16.37 12.39 0.98
N SER A 210 -16.17 11.34 1.78
CA SER A 210 -17.22 10.73 2.59
C SER A 210 -17.05 11.04 4.08
N ASP A 211 -17.92 11.87 4.62
CA ASP A 211 -17.94 12.13 6.07
C ASP A 211 -18.30 10.87 6.86
N ALA A 212 -19.13 10.01 6.30
CA ALA A 212 -19.52 8.75 6.91
C ALA A 212 -18.37 7.73 7.07
N ALA A 213 -17.23 7.96 6.40
CA ALA A 213 -16.04 7.12 6.49
C ALA A 213 -15.16 7.46 7.70
N SER A 214 -15.36 8.63 8.36
CA SER A 214 -14.55 9.04 9.51
C SER A 214 -14.62 8.02 10.64
N GLY A 215 -13.47 7.65 11.19
CA GLY A 215 -13.33 6.67 12.26
C GLY A 215 -13.48 5.22 11.81
N LYS A 216 -13.76 4.97 10.53
CA LYS A 216 -13.94 3.61 10.02
C LYS A 216 -12.67 3.00 9.47
N VAL A 217 -12.62 1.69 9.57
CA VAL A 217 -11.74 0.81 8.81
C VAL A 217 -12.55 0.27 7.65
N ILE A 218 -11.96 0.23 6.45
CA ILE A 218 -12.63 -0.22 5.23
C ILE A 218 -11.68 -1.10 4.42
N ASN A 219 -12.10 -2.34 4.16
CA ASN A 219 -11.40 -3.25 3.28
C ASN A 219 -11.60 -2.85 1.80
N LEU A 220 -10.53 -2.94 1.01
CA LEU A 220 -10.58 -2.71 -0.43
C LEU A 220 -10.16 -4.00 -1.14
N GLY A 221 -11.13 -4.81 -1.52
CA GLY A 221 -10.96 -6.07 -2.24
C GLY A 221 -11.87 -6.13 -3.46
N SER A 222 -11.58 -7.06 -4.37
CA SER A 222 -12.42 -7.35 -5.55
C SER A 222 -13.51 -8.38 -5.25
N ASN A 223 -13.43 -9.03 -4.10
CA ASN A 223 -14.24 -10.20 -3.72
C ASN A 223 -14.03 -11.39 -4.67
N PHE A 224 -12.87 -11.46 -5.31
CA PHE A 224 -12.47 -12.56 -6.18
C PHE A 224 -11.10 -13.10 -5.76
N GLU A 225 -11.06 -14.38 -5.44
CA GLU A 225 -9.88 -15.08 -4.95
C GLU A 225 -9.29 -15.97 -6.06
N ILE A 226 -7.98 -15.88 -6.25
CA ILE A 226 -7.26 -16.68 -7.25
C ILE A 226 -5.90 -17.13 -6.70
N SER A 227 -5.51 -18.39 -6.98
CA SER A 227 -4.19 -18.89 -6.59
C SER A 227 -3.06 -18.20 -7.38
N ILE A 228 -1.87 -18.15 -6.78
CA ILE A 228 -0.68 -17.65 -7.49
C ILE A 228 -0.39 -18.47 -8.75
N GLY A 229 -0.60 -19.79 -8.69
CA GLY A 229 -0.44 -20.68 -9.84
C GLY A 229 -1.43 -20.38 -10.96
N ASP A 230 -2.70 -20.18 -10.63
CA ASP A 230 -3.73 -19.84 -11.63
C ASP A 230 -3.55 -18.43 -12.17
N THR A 231 -3.11 -17.48 -11.33
CA THR A 231 -2.70 -16.16 -11.79
C THR A 231 -1.61 -16.23 -12.86
N ALA A 232 -0.60 -17.08 -12.66
CA ALA A 232 0.47 -17.26 -13.64
C ALA A 232 -0.02 -17.85 -14.96
N ARG A 233 -0.93 -18.84 -14.89
CA ARG A 233 -1.56 -19.45 -16.07
C ARG A 233 -2.41 -18.43 -16.83
N LEU A 234 -3.22 -17.65 -16.12
CA LEU A 234 -4.07 -16.60 -16.71
C LEU A 234 -3.24 -15.52 -17.41
N ILE A 235 -2.12 -15.12 -16.81
CA ILE A 235 -1.19 -14.17 -17.44
C ILE A 235 -0.57 -14.77 -18.71
N ALA A 236 -0.14 -16.03 -18.67
CA ALA A 236 0.43 -16.72 -19.82
C ALA A 236 -0.57 -16.83 -20.98
N GLU A 237 -1.82 -17.21 -20.69
CA GLU A 237 -2.91 -17.23 -21.65
C GLU A 237 -3.15 -15.85 -22.27
N THR A 238 -3.22 -14.79 -21.44
CA THR A 238 -3.38 -13.40 -21.87
C THR A 238 -2.23 -12.94 -22.77
N MET A 239 -1.02 -13.44 -22.52
CA MET A 239 0.18 -13.17 -23.33
C MET A 239 0.34 -14.15 -24.50
N ASN A 240 -0.64 -15.00 -24.80
CA ASN A 240 -0.63 -16.01 -25.86
C ASN A 240 0.62 -16.90 -25.81
N THR A 241 0.95 -17.44 -24.65
CA THR A 241 2.13 -18.30 -24.47
C THR A 241 1.84 -19.42 -23.48
N GLU A 242 2.57 -20.52 -23.63
CA GLU A 242 2.59 -21.63 -22.68
C GLU A 242 3.77 -21.46 -21.72
N ILE A 243 3.57 -21.84 -20.46
CA ILE A 243 4.59 -21.78 -19.43
C ILE A 243 4.62 -23.06 -18.59
N GLU A 244 5.78 -23.36 -18.06
CA GLU A 244 6.00 -24.28 -16.95
C GLU A 244 6.33 -23.48 -15.70
N ILE A 245 5.75 -23.85 -14.55
CA ILE A 245 6.01 -23.17 -13.28
C ILE A 245 6.94 -24.05 -12.45
N VAL A 246 8.04 -23.47 -11.97
CA VAL A 246 9.00 -24.13 -11.08
C VAL A 246 9.14 -23.34 -9.77
N THR A 247 9.23 -24.07 -8.67
CA THR A 247 9.41 -23.47 -7.34
C THR A 247 10.82 -22.94 -7.17
N ASP A 248 10.92 -21.67 -6.77
CA ASP A 248 12.18 -21.03 -6.41
C ASP A 248 12.25 -20.86 -4.89
N VAL A 249 13.08 -21.68 -4.24
CA VAL A 249 13.23 -21.71 -2.78
C VAL A 249 13.64 -20.33 -2.20
N VAL A 250 14.39 -19.53 -2.97
CA VAL A 250 14.81 -18.17 -2.53
C VAL A 250 13.62 -17.22 -2.37
N ARG A 251 12.49 -17.53 -3.01
CA ARG A 251 11.25 -16.75 -2.98
C ARG A 251 10.23 -17.27 -1.97
N MET A 252 10.52 -18.36 -1.27
CA MET A 252 9.66 -18.88 -0.22
C MET A 252 9.67 -17.96 0.99
N ARG A 253 8.51 -17.75 1.59
CA ARG A 253 8.39 -17.10 2.90
C ARG A 253 8.66 -18.14 3.99
N PRO A 254 9.03 -17.72 5.22
CA PRO A 254 9.01 -18.61 6.38
C PRO A 254 7.60 -19.21 6.54
N GLU A 255 7.52 -20.53 6.83
CA GLU A 255 6.24 -21.26 6.89
C GLU A 255 5.17 -20.58 7.77
N ASN A 256 5.55 -20.06 8.93
CA ASN A 256 4.62 -19.38 9.84
C ASN A 256 4.28 -17.93 9.46
N SER A 257 4.76 -17.44 8.32
CA SER A 257 4.47 -16.09 7.82
C SER A 257 3.82 -16.10 6.42
N GLU A 258 3.49 -17.28 5.92
CA GLU A 258 2.66 -17.40 4.72
C GLU A 258 1.24 -17.02 5.11
N VAL A 259 0.69 -16.00 4.47
CA VAL A 259 -0.69 -15.55 4.65
C VAL A 259 -1.52 -16.25 3.59
N GLU A 260 -2.42 -17.10 4.01
CA GLU A 260 -3.41 -17.79 3.17
C GLU A 260 -4.78 -17.18 3.34
#